data_e9ebe5c1ea3fd5957154d91a37f467b4
#
_entry.id   e9ebe5c1ea3fd5957154d91a37f467b4
#
_cell.length_a   1.000
_cell.length_b   1.000
_cell.length_c   1.000
_cell.angle_alpha   90.00
_cell.angle_beta   90.00
_cell.angle_gamma   90.00
#
_symmetry.space_group_name_H-M   'P 1'
#
loop_
_entity.id
_entity.type
_entity.pdbx_description
1 polymer ?
#
loop_
_entity_poly.entity_id
_entity_poly.type
_entity_poly.pdbx_seq_one_letter_code
_entity_poly.pdbx_strand_id
1 'polypeptide(L)' 'MTLDKLSVGKCGTITAVGGEGALRLRLLDMGLIPKTKVNVVKVAPMGDPIEIRVRGYELTIRKEDAANIEIQEEK' A
#
# COMPACT_ATOMS: atom_id res chain seq x y z
N MET A 1 -1.58 9.28 6.78
CA MET A 1 -0.37 8.46 6.94
C MET A 1 -0.05 7.73 5.65
N THR A 2 1.14 7.24 5.48
CA THR A 2 1.50 6.48 4.30
C THR A 2 1.40 4.98 4.58
N LEU A 3 1.22 4.20 3.51
CA LEU A 3 0.98 2.76 3.62
C LEU A 3 2.10 2.02 4.36
N ASP A 4 3.33 2.48 4.24
CA ASP A 4 4.47 1.86 4.91
C ASP A 4 4.39 1.97 6.44
N LYS A 5 3.53 2.84 6.95
CA LYS A 5 3.34 3.03 8.39
C LYS A 5 2.18 2.21 8.95
N LEU A 6 1.39 1.58 8.07
CA LEU A 6 0.24 0.80 8.50
C LEU A 6 0.71 -0.54 9.09
N SER A 7 0.22 -0.88 10.27
CA SER A 7 0.64 -2.11 10.97
C SER A 7 0.00 -3.36 10.39
N VAL A 8 0.67 -4.50 10.57
CA VAL A 8 0.13 -5.79 10.16
C VAL A 8 -1.23 -6.01 10.82
N GLY A 9 -2.18 -6.49 10.04
CA GLY A 9 -3.53 -6.76 10.51
C GLY A 9 -4.44 -5.54 10.46
N LYS A 10 -3.91 -4.38 10.13
CA LYS A 10 -4.71 -3.16 10.03
C LYS A 10 -5.09 -2.91 8.58
N CYS A 11 -6.11 -2.10 8.39
CA CYS A 11 -6.57 -1.74 7.06
C CYS A 11 -6.76 -0.23 6.97
N GLY A 12 -6.77 0.25 5.73
CA GLY A 12 -6.98 1.66 5.46
C GLY A 12 -7.52 1.84 4.06
N THR A 13 -7.88 3.07 3.74
CA THR A 13 -8.36 3.42 2.41
C THR A 13 -7.33 4.35 1.76
N ILE A 14 -6.95 4.04 0.53
CA ILE A 14 -6.00 4.86 -0.22
C ILE A 14 -6.67 6.20 -0.54
N THR A 15 -5.99 7.28 -0.17
CA THR A 15 -6.51 8.63 -0.43
C THR A 15 -5.77 9.31 -1.58
N ALA A 16 -4.49 8.97 -1.77
CA ALA A 16 -3.71 9.56 -2.85
C ALA A 16 -2.52 8.65 -3.16
N VAL A 17 -2.09 8.67 -4.40
CA VAL A 17 -0.90 7.94 -4.84
C VAL A 17 0.12 8.96 -5.30
N GLY A 18 1.26 8.99 -4.61
CA GLY A 18 2.35 9.89 -4.96
C GLY A 18 3.32 9.26 -5.93
N GLY A 19 4.54 9.79 -5.95
CA GLY A 19 5.56 9.38 -6.89
C GLY A 19 5.41 10.14 -8.19
N GLU A 20 6.30 9.87 -9.13
CA GLU A 20 6.31 10.56 -10.42
C GLU A 20 6.54 9.56 -11.54
N GLY A 21 6.04 9.90 -12.73
CA GLY A 21 6.33 9.14 -13.94
C GLY A 21 5.97 7.68 -13.84
N ALA A 22 6.92 6.83 -14.18
CA ALA A 22 6.71 5.39 -14.28
C ALA A 22 6.32 4.75 -12.95
N LEU A 23 6.85 5.24 -11.83
CA LEU A 23 6.53 4.69 -10.52
C LEU A 23 5.04 4.85 -10.22
N ARG A 24 4.52 6.06 -10.40
CA ARG A 24 3.12 6.33 -10.13
C ARG A 24 2.21 5.48 -11.01
N LEU A 25 2.55 5.40 -12.30
CA LEU A 25 1.76 4.60 -13.24
C LEU A 25 1.78 3.12 -12.86
N ARG A 26 2.93 2.61 -12.44
CA ARG A 26 3.05 1.22 -12.03
C ARG A 26 2.18 0.93 -10.81
N LEU A 27 2.19 1.82 -9.82
CA LEU A 27 1.38 1.65 -8.62
C LEU A 27 -0.11 1.65 -8.95
N LEU A 28 -0.54 2.56 -9.83
CA LEU A 28 -1.93 2.62 -10.26
C LEU A 28 -2.32 1.37 -11.03
N ASP A 29 -1.43 0.87 -11.89
CA ASP A 29 -1.69 -0.36 -12.66
C ASP A 29 -1.81 -1.58 -11.77
N MET A 30 -1.17 -1.57 -10.61
CA MET A 30 -1.28 -2.65 -9.63
C MET A 30 -2.61 -2.61 -8.87
N GLY A 31 -3.44 -1.60 -9.13
CA GLY A 31 -4.72 -1.47 -8.46
C GLY A 31 -4.69 -0.59 -7.22
N LEU A 32 -3.57 0.08 -6.97
CA LEU A 32 -3.42 0.94 -5.80
C LEU A 32 -3.94 2.34 -6.12
N ILE A 33 -5.25 2.41 -6.33
CA ILE A 33 -5.90 3.66 -6.73
C ILE A 33 -6.66 4.28 -5.56
N PRO A 34 -6.90 5.62 -5.59
CA PRO A 34 -7.67 6.27 -4.51
C PRO A 34 -9.03 5.62 -4.29
N LYS A 35 -9.47 5.62 -3.04
CA LYS A 35 -10.74 5.05 -2.57
C LYS A 35 -10.74 3.53 -2.49
N THR A 36 -9.59 2.89 -2.71
CA THR A 36 -9.46 1.44 -2.62
C THR A 36 -9.01 1.05 -1.22
N LYS A 37 -9.63 0.02 -0.64
CA LYS A 37 -9.22 -0.49 0.66
C LYS A 37 -8.01 -1.39 0.52
N VAL A 38 -7.12 -1.31 1.50
CA VAL A 38 -5.90 -2.10 1.54
C VAL A 38 -5.67 -2.61 2.96
N ASN A 39 -5.24 -3.86 3.06
CA ASN A 39 -4.88 -4.47 4.34
C ASN A 39 -3.42 -4.87 4.29
N VAL A 40 -2.70 -4.67 5.40
CA VAL A 40 -1.35 -5.21 5.50
C VAL A 40 -1.46 -6.62 6.05
N VAL A 41 -1.05 -7.60 5.24
CA VAL A 41 -1.15 -9.01 5.60
C VAL A 41 0.04 -9.45 6.41
N LYS A 42 1.24 -9.11 5.95
CA LYS A 42 2.46 -9.40 6.69
C LYS A 42 3.61 -8.56 6.14
N VAL A 43 4.69 -8.50 6.92
CA VAL A 43 5.89 -7.77 6.56
C VAL A 43 7.05 -8.75 6.70
N ALA A 44 7.98 -8.72 5.75
CA ALA A 44 9.16 -9.57 5.81
C ALA A 44 9.96 -9.27 7.09
N PRO A 45 10.75 -10.25 7.59
CA PRO A 45 11.48 -10.07 8.85
C PRO A 45 12.35 -8.81 8.92
N MET A 46 12.84 -8.36 7.79
CA MET A 46 13.67 -7.15 7.73
C MET A 46 12.86 -5.87 7.57
N GLY A 47 11.51 -5.99 7.55
CA GLY A 47 10.64 -4.84 7.37
C GLY A 47 10.31 -4.54 5.91
N ASP A 48 10.83 -5.32 4.97
CA ASP A 48 10.69 -5.10 3.54
C ASP A 48 10.92 -6.42 2.80
N PRO A 49 10.09 -6.81 1.86
CA PRO A 49 8.91 -6.12 1.36
C PRO A 49 7.69 -6.29 2.25
N ILE A 50 6.61 -5.58 1.89
CA ILE A 50 5.34 -5.63 2.60
C ILE A 50 4.34 -6.39 1.72
N GLU A 51 3.61 -7.33 2.32
CA GLU A 51 2.56 -8.04 1.60
C GLU A 51 1.21 -7.42 1.99
N ILE A 52 0.45 -7.01 0.99
CA ILE A 52 -0.83 -6.35 1.18
C ILE A 52 -1.92 -7.07 0.41
N ARG A 53 -3.16 -6.89 0.86
CA ARG A 53 -4.34 -7.40 0.15
C ARG A 53 -5.14 -6.23 -0.39
N VAL A 54 -5.45 -6.28 -1.68
CA VAL A 54 -6.19 -5.25 -2.40
C VAL A 54 -7.21 -5.94 -3.28
N ARG A 55 -8.49 -5.55 -3.15
CA ARG A 55 -9.56 -6.06 -4.02
C ARG A 55 -9.63 -7.59 -4.10
N GLY A 56 -9.34 -8.27 -2.99
CA GLY A 56 -9.45 -9.71 -2.92
C GLY A 56 -8.25 -10.48 -3.43
N TYR A 57 -7.19 -9.80 -3.83
CA TYR A 57 -5.94 -10.47 -4.18
C TYR A 57 -4.78 -9.89 -3.37
N GLU A 58 -3.69 -10.64 -3.31
CA GLU A 58 -2.52 -10.24 -2.54
C GLU A 58 -1.40 -9.86 -3.47
N LEU A 59 -0.66 -8.83 -3.08
CA LEU A 59 0.53 -8.43 -3.81
C LEU A 59 1.60 -7.97 -2.83
N THR A 60 2.84 -7.98 -3.31
CA THR A 60 3.99 -7.58 -2.52
C THR A 60 4.50 -6.25 -3.06
N ILE A 61 4.77 -5.33 -2.15
CA ILE A 61 5.23 -3.99 -2.52
C ILE A 61 6.43 -3.63 -1.65
N ARG A 62 7.39 -2.93 -2.22
CA ARG A 62 8.54 -2.46 -1.46
C ARG A 62 8.12 -1.36 -0.50
N LYS A 63 8.79 -1.31 0.66
CA LYS A 63 8.49 -0.31 1.66
C LYS A 63 8.64 1.10 1.09
N GLU A 64 9.68 1.34 0.29
CA GLU A 64 9.91 2.65 -0.33
C GLU A 64 8.79 3.05 -1.28
N ASP A 65 8.16 2.08 -1.95
CA ASP A 65 7.03 2.35 -2.83
C ASP A 65 5.77 2.64 -1.99
N ALA A 66 5.60 1.90 -0.90
CA ALA A 66 4.47 2.11 0.00
C ALA A 66 4.50 3.50 0.64
N ALA A 67 5.69 4.07 0.79
CA ALA A 67 5.84 5.41 1.36
C ALA A 67 5.26 6.49 0.44
N ASN A 68 4.97 6.15 -0.82
CA ASN A 68 4.36 7.08 -1.77
C ASN A 68 2.84 6.98 -1.80
N ILE A 69 2.26 6.10 -1.00
CA ILE A 69 0.81 5.87 -1.00
C ILE A 69 0.22 6.42 0.28
N GLU A 70 -0.61 7.46 0.15
CA GLU A 70 -1.30 8.04 1.28
C GLU A 70 -2.55 7.23 1.58
N ILE A 71 -2.76 6.93 2.86
CA ILE A 71 -3.94 6.19 3.30
C ILE A 71 -4.56 6.86 4.51
N GLN A 72 -5.83 6.52 4.74
CA GLN A 72 -6.52 6.85 5.97
C GLN A 72 -6.81 5.52 6.67
N GLU A 73 -6.24 5.35 7.85
CA GLU A 73 -6.42 4.11 8.60
C GLU A 73 -7.87 3.96 9.04
N GLU A 74 -8.43 2.77 8.89
CA GLU A 74 -9.77 2.47 9.36
C GLU A 74 -9.68 1.91 10.78
N LYS A 75 -10.61 2.32 11.60
CA LYS A 75 -10.68 1.84 12.99
C LYS A 75 -11.63 0.67 13.12
#